data_e10108c5b6c1766a1930fc9b3a46c720
#
_entry.id   e10108c5b6c1766a1930fc9b3a46c720
#
_cell.length_a   1.000
_cell.length_b   1.000
_cell.length_c   1.000
_cell.angle_alpha   90.00
_cell.angle_beta   90.00
_cell.angle_gamma   90.00
#
_symmetry.space_group_name_H-M   'P 1'
#
loop_
_entity.id
_entity.type
_entity.pdbx_description
1 polymer ?
#
loop_
_entity_poly.entity_id
_entity_poly.type
_entity_poly.pdbx_seq_one_letter_code
_entity_poly.pdbx_strand_id
1 'polypeptide(L)'
;MSESRRQRGVALISVLLITALVTLIVSDMLARQRLNLASSANQFAQQQLWQLALSGEAWARQQLLADLRDKDGLTRVHLGQRWAQGVHEFEIEGGRIRIRLEDLGARFNLDRLRNGRDRISRARYQRLLALLGLCP
;
A
#
# COMPACT_ATOMS: atom_id res chain seq x y z
N MET A 1 -30.11 40.40 -57.12
CA MET A 1 -30.44 39.11 -56.43
C MET A 1 -29.21 38.28 -56.11
N SER A 2 -27.99 38.69 -56.34
CA SER A 2 -26.76 37.91 -56.06
C SER A 2 -26.12 38.14 -54.70
N GLU A 3 -26.30 39.29 -54.06
CA GLU A 3 -25.68 39.64 -52.76
C GLU A 3 -26.26 38.83 -51.58
N SER A 4 -27.55 38.55 -51.53
CA SER A 4 -28.16 37.80 -50.43
C SER A 4 -27.74 36.33 -50.37
N ARG A 5 -27.36 35.74 -51.50
CA ARG A 5 -26.83 34.35 -51.54
C ARG A 5 -25.38 34.31 -51.03
N ARG A 6 -24.58 35.30 -51.29
CA ARG A 6 -23.18 35.41 -50.83
C ARG A 6 -23.10 35.62 -49.32
N GLN A 7 -24.00 36.44 -48.75
CA GLN A 7 -24.10 36.66 -47.32
C GLN A 7 -24.56 35.39 -46.56
N ARG A 8 -25.46 34.59 -47.12
CA ARG A 8 -25.89 33.29 -46.53
C ARG A 8 -24.76 32.28 -46.49
N GLY A 9 -23.89 32.27 -47.51
CA GLY A 9 -22.72 31.38 -47.51
C GLY A 9 -21.71 31.75 -46.45
N VAL A 10 -21.41 33.02 -46.24
CA VAL A 10 -20.48 33.49 -45.19
C VAL A 10 -21.04 33.23 -43.82
N ALA A 11 -22.32 33.46 -43.59
CA ALA A 11 -22.97 33.16 -42.32
C ALA A 11 -22.90 31.66 -41.95
N LEU A 12 -23.13 30.77 -42.92
CA LEU A 12 -23.02 29.33 -42.72
C LEU A 12 -21.60 28.90 -42.34
N ILE A 13 -20.59 29.42 -43.03
CA ILE A 13 -19.18 29.12 -42.74
C ILE A 13 -18.81 29.64 -41.33
N SER A 14 -19.26 30.83 -40.95
CA SER A 14 -19.00 31.37 -39.61
C SER A 14 -19.62 30.53 -38.52
N VAL A 15 -20.85 30.05 -38.69
CA VAL A 15 -21.52 29.15 -37.72
C VAL A 15 -20.77 27.82 -37.62
N LEU A 16 -20.38 27.23 -38.75
CA LEU A 16 -19.59 25.99 -38.74
C LEU A 16 -18.25 26.15 -38.03
N LEU A 17 -17.58 27.28 -38.26
CA LEU A 17 -16.30 27.55 -37.60
C LEU A 17 -16.46 27.73 -36.08
N ILE A 18 -17.49 28.44 -35.65
CA ILE A 18 -17.79 28.62 -34.22
C ILE A 18 -18.15 27.28 -33.57
N THR A 19 -18.98 26.49 -34.22
CA THR A 19 -19.35 25.16 -33.67
C THR A 19 -18.16 24.22 -33.59
N ALA A 20 -17.28 24.24 -34.62
CA ALA A 20 -16.05 23.45 -34.58
C ALA A 20 -15.13 23.90 -33.42
N LEU A 21 -14.96 25.21 -33.21
CA LEU A 21 -14.15 25.75 -32.13
C LEU A 21 -14.71 25.38 -30.76
N VAL A 22 -16.02 25.54 -30.57
CA VAL A 22 -16.71 25.14 -29.30
C VAL A 22 -16.54 23.64 -29.03
N THR A 23 -16.71 22.80 -30.05
CA THR A 23 -16.54 21.36 -29.93
C THR A 23 -15.12 20.98 -29.50
N LEU A 24 -14.11 21.63 -30.03
CA LEU A 24 -12.70 21.42 -29.64
C LEU A 24 -12.48 21.79 -28.16
N ILE A 25 -12.97 22.95 -27.72
CA ILE A 25 -12.82 23.38 -26.31
C ILE A 25 -13.53 22.43 -25.36
N VAL A 26 -14.77 22.05 -25.70
CA VAL A 26 -15.54 21.10 -24.86
C VAL A 26 -14.84 19.73 -24.79
N SER A 27 -14.30 19.25 -25.89
CA SER A 27 -13.58 17.97 -25.94
C SER A 27 -12.33 17.98 -25.06
N ASP A 28 -11.55 19.06 -25.08
CA ASP A 28 -10.37 19.22 -24.19
C ASP A 28 -10.79 19.28 -22.72
N MET A 29 -11.84 20.01 -22.41
CA MET A 29 -12.37 20.11 -21.04
C MET A 29 -12.84 18.75 -20.52
N LEU A 30 -13.55 17.97 -21.33
CA LEU A 30 -14.01 16.63 -20.97
C LEU A 30 -12.83 15.66 -20.75
N ALA A 31 -11.80 15.74 -21.58
CA ALA A 31 -10.60 14.93 -21.40
C ALA A 31 -9.91 15.23 -20.07
N ARG A 32 -9.75 16.50 -19.73
CA ARG A 32 -9.17 16.91 -18.43
C ARG A 32 -10.03 16.47 -17.24
N GLN A 33 -11.34 16.58 -17.34
CA GLN A 33 -12.25 16.11 -16.29
C GLN A 33 -12.11 14.61 -16.03
N ARG A 34 -12.00 13.78 -17.09
CA ARG A 34 -11.77 12.33 -16.93
C ARG A 34 -10.47 12.01 -16.21
N LEU A 35 -9.39 12.72 -16.52
CA LEU A 35 -8.11 12.56 -15.85
C LEU A 35 -8.20 12.94 -14.35
N ASN A 36 -8.87 14.04 -14.04
CA ASN A 36 -9.06 14.49 -12.67
C ASN A 36 -9.91 13.49 -11.85
N LEU A 37 -10.97 12.94 -12.45
CA LEU A 37 -11.79 11.92 -11.80
C LEU A 37 -11.00 10.64 -11.54
N ALA A 38 -10.20 10.18 -12.51
CA ALA A 38 -9.36 9.00 -12.34
C ALA A 38 -8.31 9.20 -11.24
N SER A 39 -7.67 10.40 -11.20
CA SER A 39 -6.73 10.76 -10.14
C SER A 39 -7.37 10.78 -8.77
N SER A 40 -8.55 11.41 -8.64
CA SER A 40 -9.29 11.46 -7.39
C SER A 40 -9.71 10.07 -6.91
N ALA A 41 -10.21 9.22 -7.81
CA ALA A 41 -10.57 7.84 -7.49
C ALA A 41 -9.37 7.04 -6.95
N ASN A 42 -8.19 7.22 -7.56
CA ASN A 42 -6.97 6.58 -7.10
C ASN A 42 -6.53 7.08 -5.72
N GLN A 43 -6.65 8.38 -5.45
CA GLN A 43 -6.36 8.94 -4.13
C GLN A 43 -7.31 8.40 -3.05
N PHE A 44 -8.60 8.29 -3.36
CA PHE A 44 -9.59 7.68 -2.45
C PHE A 44 -9.24 6.22 -2.16
N ALA A 45 -8.92 5.44 -3.18
CA ALA A 45 -8.51 4.05 -3.01
C ALA A 45 -7.26 3.92 -2.13
N GLN A 46 -6.25 4.76 -2.31
CA GLN A 46 -5.05 4.77 -1.47
C GLN A 46 -5.36 5.14 -0.01
N GLN A 47 -6.22 6.14 0.22
CA GLN A 47 -6.63 6.50 1.57
C GLN A 47 -7.38 5.35 2.25
N GLN A 48 -8.27 4.68 1.53
CA GLN A 48 -8.98 3.51 2.05
C GLN A 48 -8.03 2.38 2.41
N LEU A 49 -7.08 2.05 1.53
CA LEU A 49 -6.05 1.05 1.81
C LEU A 49 -5.19 1.41 3.03
N TRP A 50 -4.86 2.69 3.19
CA TRP A 50 -4.13 3.17 4.37
C TRP A 50 -4.91 2.98 5.67
N GLN A 51 -6.20 3.32 5.69
CA GLN A 51 -7.08 3.09 6.84
C GLN A 51 -7.18 1.61 7.18
N LEU A 52 -7.26 0.75 6.17
CA LEU A 52 -7.27 -0.69 6.34
C LEU A 52 -5.95 -1.22 6.93
N ALA A 53 -4.82 -0.70 6.48
CA ALA A 53 -3.52 -1.07 7.04
C ALA A 53 -3.40 -0.68 8.52
N LEU A 54 -3.87 0.51 8.90
CA LEU A 54 -3.92 0.94 10.30
C LEU A 54 -4.85 0.06 11.16
N SER A 55 -5.98 -0.36 10.60
CA SER A 55 -6.90 -1.29 11.28
C SER A 55 -6.22 -2.64 11.52
N GLY A 56 -5.48 -3.14 10.55
CA GLY A 56 -4.69 -4.37 10.67
C GLY A 56 -3.62 -4.26 11.75
N GLU A 57 -2.91 -3.12 11.82
CA GLU A 57 -1.93 -2.86 12.89
C GLU A 57 -2.59 -2.81 14.27
N ALA A 58 -3.72 -2.13 14.39
CA ALA A 58 -4.46 -2.03 15.64
C ALA A 58 -4.92 -3.41 16.13
N TRP A 59 -5.42 -4.26 15.21
CA TRP A 59 -5.77 -5.64 15.51
C TRP A 59 -4.56 -6.46 15.97
N ALA A 60 -3.44 -6.36 15.25
CA ALA A 60 -2.21 -7.06 15.61
C ALA A 60 -1.70 -6.67 17.00
N ARG A 61 -1.74 -5.37 17.31
CA ARG A 61 -1.39 -4.84 18.63
C ARG A 61 -2.31 -5.38 19.72
N GLN A 62 -3.60 -5.49 19.44
CA GLN A 62 -4.57 -6.07 20.39
C GLN A 62 -4.31 -7.54 20.65
N GLN A 63 -3.96 -8.34 19.63
CA GLN A 63 -3.58 -9.74 19.78
C GLN A 63 -2.33 -9.91 20.67
N LEU A 64 -1.30 -9.09 20.42
CA LEU A 64 -0.08 -9.12 21.24
C LEU A 64 -0.36 -8.74 22.70
N LEU A 65 -1.22 -7.74 22.93
CA LEU A 65 -1.62 -7.35 24.28
C LEU A 65 -2.45 -8.42 24.98
N ALA A 66 -3.31 -9.14 24.26
CA ALA A 66 -4.08 -10.25 24.81
C ALA A 66 -3.17 -11.40 25.25
N ASP A 67 -2.17 -11.75 24.42
CA ASP A 67 -1.21 -12.78 24.75
C ASP A 67 -0.28 -12.39 25.93
N LEU A 68 0.05 -11.10 26.06
CA LEU A 68 0.79 -10.58 27.21
C LEU A 68 0.01 -10.66 28.54
N ARG A 69 -1.32 -10.59 28.48
CA ARG A 69 -2.18 -10.72 29.68
C ARG A 69 -2.39 -12.15 30.12
N ASP A 70 -2.13 -13.10 29.24
CA ASP A 70 -2.15 -14.52 29.59
C ASP A 70 -0.95 -14.85 30.49
N LYS A 71 -1.15 -15.69 31.52
CA LYS A 71 -0.13 -15.99 32.55
C LYS A 71 1.17 -16.52 31.95
N ASP A 72 1.10 -17.25 30.84
CA ASP A 72 2.27 -17.79 30.13
C ASP A 72 2.97 -16.72 29.26
N GLY A 73 2.26 -15.71 28.77
CA GLY A 73 2.79 -14.65 27.92
C GLY A 73 3.73 -13.67 28.61
N LEU A 74 3.61 -13.52 29.93
CA LEU A 74 4.51 -12.68 30.73
C LEU A 74 5.90 -13.33 30.94
N THR A 75 6.01 -14.64 30.78
CA THR A 75 7.22 -15.38 31.07
C THR A 75 8.07 -15.69 29.84
N ARG A 76 7.45 -15.95 28.71
CA ARG A 76 8.15 -16.32 27.47
C ARG A 76 7.35 -15.95 26.24
N VAL A 77 8.04 -15.39 25.26
CA VAL A 77 7.52 -15.21 23.88
C VAL A 77 7.95 -16.41 23.05
N HIS A 78 7.01 -17.13 22.44
CA HIS A 78 7.29 -18.31 21.64
C HIS A 78 6.32 -18.46 20.46
N LEU A 79 6.73 -19.22 19.45
CA LEU A 79 5.95 -19.41 18.22
C LEU A 79 4.64 -20.21 18.41
N GLY A 80 4.40 -20.78 19.58
CA GLY A 80 3.13 -21.42 19.92
C GLY A 80 2.02 -20.45 20.34
N GLN A 81 2.30 -19.17 20.50
CA GLN A 81 1.32 -18.15 20.83
C GLN A 81 0.41 -17.83 19.63
N ARG A 82 -0.81 -17.36 19.90
CA ARG A 82 -1.83 -17.12 18.86
C ARG A 82 -1.38 -16.15 17.77
N TRP A 83 -0.63 -15.13 18.12
CA TRP A 83 -0.12 -14.15 17.16
C TRP A 83 0.85 -14.78 16.14
N ALA A 84 1.57 -15.86 16.50
CA ALA A 84 2.55 -16.52 15.65
C ALA A 84 1.94 -17.61 14.75
N GLN A 85 0.68 -17.99 14.99
CA GLN A 85 0.01 -19.09 14.30
C GLN A 85 -0.56 -18.67 12.94
N GLY A 86 0.32 -18.39 11.99
CA GLY A 86 -0.05 -18.28 10.60
C GLY A 86 -0.40 -16.88 10.12
N VAL A 87 -1.25 -16.84 9.09
CA VAL A 87 -1.72 -15.64 8.44
C VAL A 87 -3.19 -15.46 8.80
N HIS A 88 -3.53 -14.30 9.35
CA HIS A 88 -4.90 -13.94 9.66
C HIS A 88 -5.51 -13.20 8.48
N GLU A 89 -6.59 -13.72 7.92
CA GLU A 89 -7.31 -13.11 6.79
C GLU A 89 -8.69 -12.67 7.22
N PHE A 90 -9.05 -11.46 6.82
CA PHE A 90 -10.37 -10.87 7.06
C PHE A 90 -10.93 -10.34 5.75
N GLU A 91 -12.15 -10.73 5.44
CA GLU A 91 -12.92 -10.11 4.36
C GLU A 91 -13.68 -8.92 4.93
N ILE A 92 -13.56 -7.80 4.25
CA ILE A 92 -14.18 -6.53 4.62
C ILE A 92 -14.82 -5.92 3.38
N GLU A 93 -15.73 -4.99 3.61
CA GLU A 93 -16.34 -4.25 2.52
C GLU A 93 -15.26 -3.50 1.72
N GLY A 94 -15.10 -3.87 0.44
CA GLY A 94 -14.10 -3.28 -0.46
C GLY A 94 -12.75 -3.99 -0.55
N GLY A 95 -12.53 -5.13 0.17
CA GLY A 95 -11.26 -5.85 0.04
C GLY A 95 -11.02 -6.97 1.04
N ARG A 96 -9.77 -7.42 1.06
CA ARG A 96 -9.29 -8.45 1.98
C ARG A 96 -8.02 -7.95 2.69
N ILE A 97 -7.98 -8.09 4.01
CA ILE A 97 -6.79 -7.83 4.81
C ILE A 97 -6.12 -9.16 5.13
N ARG A 98 -4.81 -9.21 4.90
CA ARG A 98 -3.96 -10.33 5.30
C ARG A 98 -2.89 -9.83 6.26
N ILE A 99 -2.88 -10.35 7.48
CA ILE A 99 -1.97 -9.95 8.54
C ILE A 99 -1.05 -11.10 8.87
N ARG A 100 0.25 -10.85 8.84
CA ARG A 100 1.29 -11.76 9.33
C ARG A 100 2.13 -11.02 10.36
N LEU A 101 2.26 -11.62 11.53
CA LEU A 101 3.15 -11.14 12.58
C LEU A 101 4.44 -11.97 12.58
N GLU A 102 5.57 -11.30 12.71
CA GLU A 102 6.87 -11.94 12.77
C GLU A 102 7.70 -11.33 13.90
N ASP A 103 8.27 -12.18 14.76
CA ASP A 103 9.18 -11.75 15.80
C ASP A 103 10.58 -11.48 15.20
N LEU A 104 10.93 -10.23 15.10
CA LEU A 104 12.26 -9.82 14.64
C LEU A 104 13.36 -10.11 15.66
N GLY A 105 13.00 -10.30 16.94
CA GLY A 105 13.92 -10.73 18.00
C GLY A 105 14.40 -12.17 17.83
N ALA A 106 13.65 -13.01 17.10
CA ALA A 106 14.06 -14.35 16.73
C ALA A 106 15.13 -14.41 15.64
N ARG A 107 15.43 -13.29 14.98
CA ARG A 107 16.48 -13.19 13.96
C ARG A 107 17.80 -12.78 14.58
N PHE A 108 18.89 -13.33 14.05
CA PHE A 108 20.22 -12.92 14.46
C PHE A 108 20.51 -11.50 13.94
N ASN A 109 20.88 -10.59 14.83
CA ASN A 109 21.24 -9.23 14.47
C ASN A 109 22.67 -9.15 13.93
N LEU A 110 22.82 -9.06 12.62
CA LEU A 110 24.12 -9.00 11.94
C LEU A 110 24.89 -7.70 12.24
N ASP A 111 24.21 -6.60 12.58
CA ASP A 111 24.90 -5.34 12.88
C ASP A 111 25.78 -5.44 14.14
N ARG A 112 25.46 -6.36 15.06
CA ARG A 112 26.32 -6.64 16.20
C ARG A 112 27.70 -7.18 15.81
N LEU A 113 27.83 -7.82 14.65
CA LEU A 113 29.11 -8.34 14.15
C LEU A 113 30.05 -7.21 13.69
N ARG A 114 29.51 -6.03 13.39
CA ARG A 114 30.28 -4.85 12.98
C ARG A 114 31.19 -4.37 14.11
N ASN A 115 30.78 -4.59 15.37
CA ASN A 115 31.60 -4.31 16.50
C ASN A 115 32.61 -5.44 16.74
N GLY A 116 33.86 -5.27 16.34
CA GLY A 116 34.93 -6.26 16.48
C GLY A 116 35.22 -6.70 17.93
N ARG A 117 34.75 -5.96 18.93
CA ARG A 117 34.91 -6.25 20.35
C ARG A 117 33.82 -7.18 20.92
N ASP A 118 32.68 -7.37 20.22
CA ASP A 118 31.61 -8.25 20.66
C ASP A 118 31.91 -9.72 20.31
N ARG A 119 32.77 -10.33 21.15
CA ARG A 119 33.14 -11.75 21.04
C ARG A 119 31.95 -12.69 21.19
N ILE A 120 30.97 -12.32 22.02
CA ILE A 120 29.79 -13.16 22.29
C ILE A 120 28.91 -13.28 21.05
N SER A 121 28.59 -12.18 20.40
CA SER A 121 27.80 -12.20 19.16
C SER A 121 28.51 -12.95 18.05
N ARG A 122 29.81 -12.83 17.94
CA ARG A 122 30.61 -13.57 16.96
C ARG A 122 30.58 -15.09 17.20
N ALA A 123 30.77 -15.52 18.44
CA ALA A 123 30.70 -16.94 18.81
C ALA A 123 29.30 -17.52 18.55
N ARG A 124 28.23 -16.77 18.87
CA ARG A 124 26.84 -17.16 18.59
C ARG A 124 26.58 -17.28 17.10
N TYR A 125 27.10 -16.38 16.30
CA TYR A 125 26.99 -16.40 14.84
C TYR A 125 27.67 -17.62 14.25
N GLN A 126 28.91 -17.91 14.66
CA GLN A 126 29.64 -19.11 14.23
C GLN A 126 28.88 -20.40 14.58
N ARG A 127 28.32 -20.46 15.79
CA ARG A 127 27.49 -21.60 16.19
C ARG A 127 26.22 -21.73 15.34
N LEU A 128 25.58 -20.61 14.99
CA LEU A 128 24.43 -20.59 14.10
C LEU A 128 24.79 -21.11 12.71
N LEU A 129 25.90 -20.67 12.13
CA LEU A 129 26.38 -21.15 10.83
C LEU A 129 26.68 -22.66 10.87
N ALA A 130 27.31 -23.14 11.93
CA ALA A 130 27.58 -24.56 12.10
C ALA A 130 26.30 -25.39 12.17
N LEU A 131 25.26 -24.92 12.89
CA LEU A 131 23.96 -25.59 12.97
C LEU A 131 23.20 -25.60 11.64
N LEU A 132 23.41 -24.59 10.80
CA LEU A 132 22.81 -24.49 9.46
C LEU A 132 23.61 -25.24 8.38
N GLY A 133 24.75 -25.86 8.75
CA GLY A 133 25.64 -26.51 7.77
C GLY A 133 26.34 -25.54 6.82
N LEU A 134 26.38 -24.25 7.17
CA LEU A 134 26.98 -23.17 6.37
C LEU A 134 28.41 -22.80 6.83
N CYS A 135 28.99 -23.56 7.72
CA CYS A 135 30.36 -23.33 8.19
C CYS A 135 31.35 -23.90 7.18
N PRO A 136 32.41 -23.13 6.80
CA PRO A 136 33.53 -23.65 6.04
C PRO A 136 34.39 -24.62 6.85
#